data_6de64474f8129c483352d5b3da227b25
#
_entry.id   6de64474f8129c483352d5b3da227b25
#
_cell.length_a   1.000
_cell.length_b   1.000
_cell.length_c   1.000
_cell.angle_alpha   90.00
_cell.angle_beta   90.00
_cell.angle_gamma   90.00
#
_symmetry.space_group_name_H-M   'P 1'
#
loop_
_entity.id
_entity.type
_entity.pdbx_description
1 polymer ?
#
loop_
_entity_poly.entity_id
_entity_poly.type
_entity_poly.pdbx_seq_one_letter_code
_entity_poly.pdbx_strand_id
1 'polypeptide(L)'
;MTRRGGRGVTAPLPPSPKGELMTRIKRMNWTGVCFVAPSMIVVLALLIYPVFSSIWYSFTDKNLLRTNYHVVGISNYTDLLGSSSFWNAFGVSIKWTAASIIGQLAVGMVLALALDRVPRGSGLFRTLLIVPWAFPAIITAFSWKWILNDVYGFLPNLLTSLGLTDKNMALLGNPETTLWVALLINIWFGAPMFMVNILSALKTIPQEQYEAAMVDGASGWQRFRFITLTHIREVIGLLVILRTIWVFNNFDMLFLLTGGGPGERTTTLPIFAYQEGWNLRQLGVASTVTILLLIFLLVLAFGAFRMLNRWEKERG
;
A
#
# COMPACT_ATOMS: atom_id res chain seq x y z
N MET A 1 5.36 -82.02 24.39
CA MET A 1 6.16 -81.41 23.29
C MET A 1 5.23 -80.96 22.18
N THR A 2 4.90 -79.70 22.16
CA THR A 2 4.08 -79.08 21.09
C THR A 2 4.68 -77.74 20.72
N ARG A 3 5.36 -77.71 19.55
CA ARG A 3 5.92 -76.50 18.93
C ARG A 3 4.80 -75.57 18.42
N ARG A 4 4.65 -74.39 18.98
CA ARG A 4 3.86 -73.29 18.39
C ARG A 4 4.71 -72.60 17.33
N GLY A 5 4.33 -72.69 16.07
CA GLY A 5 4.85 -71.93 14.96
C GLY A 5 4.41 -70.44 15.05
N GLY A 6 5.37 -69.54 15.24
CA GLY A 6 5.15 -68.08 15.15
C GLY A 6 4.94 -67.69 13.69
N ARG A 7 3.73 -67.22 13.35
CA ARG A 7 3.50 -66.48 12.08
C ARG A 7 4.11 -65.12 12.17
N GLY A 8 5.17 -64.86 11.42
CA GLY A 8 5.71 -63.53 11.22
C GLY A 8 4.71 -62.64 10.52
N VAL A 9 4.21 -61.65 11.24
CA VAL A 9 3.42 -60.60 10.66
C VAL A 9 4.37 -59.63 9.95
N THR A 10 4.50 -59.73 8.63
CA THR A 10 5.23 -58.74 7.83
C THR A 10 4.45 -57.40 7.81
N ALA A 11 5.02 -56.37 8.39
CA ALA A 11 4.45 -55.01 8.30
C ALA A 11 4.34 -54.59 6.82
N PRO A 12 3.21 -53.99 6.40
CA PRO A 12 3.04 -53.52 5.02
C PRO A 12 4.08 -52.44 4.70
N LEU A 13 4.72 -52.57 3.55
CA LEU A 13 5.67 -51.60 3.03
C LEU A 13 5.00 -50.24 2.87
N PRO A 14 5.68 -49.10 3.18
CA PRO A 14 5.12 -47.80 2.98
C PRO A 14 4.79 -47.58 1.50
N PRO A 15 3.66 -46.91 1.20
CA PRO A 15 3.23 -46.65 -0.18
C PRO A 15 4.28 -45.86 -0.95
N SER A 16 4.48 -46.22 -2.22
CA SER A 16 5.43 -45.48 -3.08
C SER A 16 4.98 -44.03 -3.27
N PRO A 17 5.91 -43.05 -3.46
CA PRO A 17 5.57 -41.63 -3.65
C PRO A 17 4.53 -41.39 -4.76
N LYS A 18 4.48 -42.23 -5.78
CA LYS A 18 3.46 -42.20 -6.84
C LYS A 18 2.07 -42.68 -6.34
N GLY A 19 2.03 -43.61 -5.40
CA GLY A 19 0.80 -44.05 -4.76
C GLY A 19 0.18 -43.01 -3.83
N GLU A 20 1.00 -42.24 -3.09
CA GLU A 20 0.52 -41.14 -2.27
C GLU A 20 -0.04 -39.98 -3.09
N LEU A 21 0.61 -39.65 -4.21
CA LEU A 21 0.12 -38.61 -5.12
C LEU A 21 -1.24 -39.00 -5.74
N MET A 22 -1.39 -40.22 -6.20
CA MET A 22 -2.67 -40.72 -6.74
C MET A 22 -3.79 -40.79 -5.69
N THR A 23 -3.47 -41.12 -4.44
CA THR A 23 -4.46 -41.14 -3.35
C THR A 23 -4.84 -39.72 -2.91
N ARG A 24 -3.95 -38.74 -2.96
CA ARG A 24 -4.28 -37.33 -2.75
C ARG A 24 -5.19 -36.78 -3.85
N ILE A 25 -4.94 -37.08 -5.11
CA ILE A 25 -5.82 -36.68 -6.24
C ILE A 25 -7.20 -37.31 -6.12
N LYS A 26 -7.28 -38.56 -5.69
CA LYS A 26 -8.57 -39.29 -5.50
C LYS A 26 -9.40 -38.76 -4.31
N ARG A 27 -8.78 -38.04 -3.37
CA ARG A 27 -9.43 -37.33 -2.24
C ARG A 27 -9.80 -35.89 -2.55
N MET A 28 -9.52 -35.40 -3.76
CA MET A 28 -9.89 -34.05 -4.13
C MET A 28 -11.41 -33.92 -4.15
N ASN A 29 -11.94 -33.04 -3.31
CA ASN A 29 -13.36 -32.78 -3.22
C ASN A 29 -13.82 -32.00 -4.46
N TRP A 30 -14.20 -32.71 -5.52
CA TRP A 30 -14.63 -32.11 -6.78
C TRP A 30 -15.76 -31.11 -6.61
N THR A 31 -16.66 -31.36 -5.66
CA THR A 31 -17.72 -30.39 -5.33
C THR A 31 -17.14 -29.07 -4.86
N GLY A 32 -16.15 -29.09 -3.96
CA GLY A 32 -15.45 -27.89 -3.52
C GLY A 32 -14.72 -27.17 -4.66
N VAL A 33 -14.05 -27.93 -5.54
CA VAL A 33 -13.37 -27.38 -6.73
C VAL A 33 -14.36 -26.68 -7.66
N CYS A 34 -15.53 -27.29 -7.95
CA CYS A 34 -16.56 -26.70 -8.80
C CYS A 34 -17.12 -25.39 -8.20
N PHE A 35 -17.26 -25.28 -6.87
CA PHE A 35 -17.71 -24.05 -6.23
C PHE A 35 -16.67 -22.92 -6.28
N VAL A 36 -15.38 -23.26 -6.22
CA VAL A 36 -14.29 -22.27 -6.25
C VAL A 36 -13.84 -21.94 -7.68
N ALA A 37 -14.05 -22.86 -8.64
CA ALA A 37 -13.58 -22.72 -10.02
C ALA A 37 -14.01 -21.40 -10.71
N PRO A 38 -15.25 -20.92 -10.61
CA PRO A 38 -15.64 -19.66 -11.26
C PRO A 38 -14.81 -18.46 -10.77
N SER A 39 -14.61 -18.35 -9.46
CA SER A 39 -13.78 -17.27 -8.89
C SER A 39 -12.30 -17.42 -9.26
N MET A 40 -11.77 -18.65 -9.28
CA MET A 40 -10.40 -18.92 -9.71
C MET A 40 -10.19 -18.59 -11.19
N ILE A 41 -11.15 -18.89 -12.07
CA ILE A 41 -11.07 -18.53 -13.50
C ILE A 41 -11.00 -17.00 -13.64
N VAL A 42 -11.84 -16.26 -12.92
CA VAL A 42 -11.82 -14.78 -12.93
C VAL A 42 -10.47 -14.25 -12.44
N VAL A 43 -9.95 -14.77 -11.34
CA VAL A 43 -8.64 -14.38 -10.81
C VAL A 43 -7.51 -14.68 -11.82
N LEU A 44 -7.51 -15.85 -12.41
CA LEU A 44 -6.51 -16.23 -13.41
C LEU A 44 -6.59 -15.34 -14.66
N ALA A 45 -7.79 -15.05 -15.15
CA ALA A 45 -7.98 -14.24 -16.35
C ALA A 45 -7.68 -12.75 -16.11
N LEU A 46 -8.11 -12.17 -14.98
CA LEU A 46 -8.03 -10.74 -14.75
C LEU A 46 -6.79 -10.30 -13.97
N LEU A 47 -6.16 -11.17 -13.18
CA LEU A 47 -4.97 -10.83 -12.41
C LEU A 47 -3.71 -11.52 -12.96
N ILE A 48 -3.76 -12.81 -13.16
CA ILE A 48 -2.57 -13.59 -13.52
C ILE A 48 -2.18 -13.37 -14.99
N TYR A 49 -3.13 -13.42 -15.91
CA TYR A 49 -2.86 -13.22 -17.34
C TYR A 49 -2.24 -11.84 -17.64
N PRO A 50 -2.74 -10.68 -17.13
CA PRO A 50 -2.10 -9.39 -17.35
C PRO A 50 -0.68 -9.29 -16.77
N VAL A 51 -0.42 -9.93 -15.62
CA VAL A 51 0.94 -9.96 -15.03
C VAL A 51 1.91 -10.68 -15.96
N PHE A 52 1.56 -11.89 -16.43
CA PHE A 52 2.40 -12.63 -17.39
C PHE A 52 2.55 -11.88 -18.72
N SER A 53 1.49 -11.26 -19.21
CA SER A 53 1.54 -10.42 -20.41
C SER A 53 2.50 -9.23 -20.23
N SER A 54 2.47 -8.57 -19.08
CA SER A 54 3.39 -7.47 -18.75
C SER A 54 4.84 -7.97 -18.67
N ILE A 55 5.08 -9.15 -18.05
CA ILE A 55 6.41 -9.77 -18.06
C ILE A 55 6.89 -10.01 -19.49
N TRP A 56 6.04 -10.57 -20.34
CA TRP A 56 6.39 -10.81 -21.73
C TRP A 56 6.69 -9.50 -22.49
N TYR A 57 5.79 -8.51 -22.39
CA TYR A 57 5.96 -7.24 -23.11
C TYR A 57 7.18 -6.46 -22.64
N SER A 58 7.65 -6.62 -21.41
CA SER A 58 8.85 -5.94 -20.91
C SER A 58 10.13 -6.32 -21.68
N PHE A 59 10.14 -7.47 -22.35
CA PHE A 59 11.25 -7.92 -23.21
C PHE A 59 11.05 -7.58 -24.69
N THR A 60 10.05 -6.76 -25.04
CA THR A 60 9.68 -6.45 -26.42
C THR A 60 9.63 -4.94 -26.68
N ASP A 61 9.73 -4.55 -27.94
CA ASP A 61 9.52 -3.18 -28.43
C ASP A 61 8.03 -2.87 -28.68
N LYS A 62 7.11 -3.56 -27.97
CA LYS A 62 5.67 -3.42 -28.17
C LYS A 62 5.23 -1.97 -28.04
N ASN A 63 4.66 -1.47 -29.15
CA ASN A 63 4.05 -0.16 -29.23
C ASN A 63 2.55 -0.29 -29.55
N LEU A 64 1.70 0.54 -28.94
CA LEU A 64 0.25 0.47 -29.14
C LEU A 64 -0.22 0.86 -30.54
N LEU A 65 0.61 1.59 -31.31
CA LEU A 65 0.31 2.00 -32.67
C LEU A 65 0.73 0.97 -33.73
N ARG A 66 1.50 -0.06 -33.33
CA ARG A 66 2.03 -1.08 -34.25
C ARG A 66 1.51 -2.44 -33.87
N THR A 67 1.08 -3.20 -34.89
CA THR A 67 0.63 -4.59 -34.71
C THR A 67 1.81 -5.52 -34.45
N ASN A 68 2.90 -5.31 -35.23
CA ASN A 68 4.11 -6.13 -35.11
C ASN A 68 5.04 -5.56 -34.04
N TYR A 69 5.68 -6.45 -33.30
CA TYR A 69 6.70 -6.12 -32.32
C TYR A 69 7.76 -7.24 -32.30
N HIS A 70 8.96 -6.91 -31.86
CA HIS A 70 10.09 -7.81 -31.78
C HIS A 70 10.55 -7.99 -30.35
N VAL A 71 11.21 -9.11 -30.09
CA VAL A 71 11.86 -9.34 -28.81
C VAL A 71 13.20 -8.58 -28.81
N VAL A 72 13.34 -7.65 -27.87
CA VAL A 72 14.55 -6.81 -27.69
C VAL A 72 15.39 -7.25 -26.50
N GLY A 73 15.02 -8.36 -25.85
CA GLY A 73 15.72 -8.87 -24.68
C GLY A 73 15.64 -7.88 -23.52
N ILE A 74 16.78 -7.58 -22.90
CA ILE A 74 16.88 -6.69 -21.72
C ILE A 74 17.10 -5.22 -22.07
N SER A 75 17.03 -4.82 -23.35
CA SER A 75 17.29 -3.44 -23.78
C SER A 75 16.42 -2.44 -23.06
N ASN A 76 15.10 -2.69 -22.95
CA ASN A 76 14.19 -1.82 -22.19
C ASN A 76 14.65 -1.57 -20.73
N TYR A 77 15.23 -2.60 -20.09
CA TYR A 77 15.74 -2.49 -18.72
C TYR A 77 17.00 -1.64 -18.64
N THR A 78 17.97 -1.86 -19.58
CA THR A 78 19.21 -1.09 -19.61
C THR A 78 18.97 0.38 -19.91
N ASP A 79 18.10 0.67 -20.88
CA ASP A 79 17.76 2.02 -21.32
C ASP A 79 17.01 2.76 -20.19
N LEU A 80 16.06 2.07 -19.55
CA LEU A 80 15.30 2.63 -18.44
C LEU A 80 16.17 2.93 -17.21
N LEU A 81 17.05 2.00 -16.82
CA LEU A 81 17.97 2.20 -15.71
C LEU A 81 19.02 3.27 -15.98
N GLY A 82 19.30 3.58 -17.25
CA GLY A 82 20.10 4.73 -17.68
C GLY A 82 19.34 6.06 -17.74
N SER A 83 18.00 6.05 -17.63
CA SER A 83 17.16 7.23 -17.78
C SER A 83 17.10 8.07 -16.51
N SER A 84 17.37 9.37 -16.64
CA SER A 84 17.22 10.33 -15.55
C SER A 84 15.75 10.50 -15.11
N SER A 85 14.79 10.45 -16.06
CA SER A 85 13.35 10.55 -15.77
C SER A 85 12.84 9.36 -14.92
N PHE A 86 13.36 8.14 -15.20
CA PHE A 86 13.04 6.98 -14.36
C PHE A 86 13.51 7.18 -12.91
N TRP A 87 14.75 7.60 -12.71
CA TRP A 87 15.28 7.83 -11.36
C TRP A 87 14.61 8.99 -10.65
N ASN A 88 14.21 10.04 -11.39
CA ASN A 88 13.38 11.10 -10.85
C ASN A 88 12.03 10.54 -10.36
N ALA A 89 11.31 9.78 -11.20
CA ALA A 89 10.04 9.15 -10.85
C ALA A 89 10.15 8.21 -9.65
N PHE A 90 11.23 7.41 -9.58
CA PHE A 90 11.54 6.58 -8.43
C PHE A 90 11.76 7.41 -7.16
N GLY A 91 12.57 8.46 -7.23
CA GLY A 91 12.84 9.37 -6.12
C GLY A 91 11.58 10.09 -5.62
N VAL A 92 10.72 10.54 -6.55
CA VAL A 92 9.41 11.12 -6.22
C VAL A 92 8.51 10.09 -5.54
N SER A 93 8.46 8.84 -6.03
CA SER A 93 7.69 7.76 -5.41
C SER A 93 8.12 7.48 -3.97
N ILE A 94 9.42 7.45 -3.69
CA ILE A 94 9.95 7.27 -2.34
C ILE A 94 9.55 8.46 -1.44
N LYS A 95 9.76 9.70 -1.90
CA LYS A 95 9.39 10.91 -1.14
C LYS A 95 7.89 10.95 -0.85
N TRP A 96 7.07 10.71 -1.87
CA TRP A 96 5.63 10.65 -1.78
C TRP A 96 5.17 9.62 -0.74
N THR A 97 5.68 8.42 -0.83
CA THR A 97 5.28 7.32 0.06
C THR A 97 5.75 7.55 1.48
N ALA A 98 7.03 7.86 1.68
CA ALA A 98 7.59 8.07 3.01
C ALA A 98 6.90 9.23 3.75
N ALA A 99 6.77 10.39 3.10
CA ALA A 99 6.13 11.55 3.71
C ALA A 99 4.62 11.30 3.98
N SER A 100 3.92 10.63 3.07
CA SER A 100 2.52 10.24 3.28
C SER A 100 2.35 9.32 4.48
N ILE A 101 3.15 8.26 4.59
CA ILE A 101 3.03 7.29 5.69
C ILE A 101 3.36 7.94 7.03
N ILE A 102 4.46 8.71 7.09
CA ILE A 102 4.84 9.43 8.31
C ILE A 102 3.73 10.40 8.74
N GLY A 103 3.22 11.20 7.80
CA GLY A 103 2.16 12.17 8.08
C GLY A 103 0.83 11.50 8.47
N GLN A 104 0.40 10.48 7.75
CA GLN A 104 -0.83 9.74 8.04
C GLN A 104 -0.75 9.03 9.41
N LEU A 105 0.39 8.41 9.73
CA LEU A 105 0.62 7.78 11.03
C LEU A 105 0.62 8.82 12.16
N ALA A 106 1.32 9.94 11.99
CA ALA A 106 1.39 10.99 12.99
C ALA A 106 0.01 11.58 13.28
N VAL A 107 -0.71 12.00 12.24
CA VAL A 107 -2.06 12.57 12.38
C VAL A 107 -3.03 11.53 12.92
N GLY A 108 -3.01 10.30 12.38
CA GLY A 108 -3.87 9.20 12.83
C GLY A 108 -3.63 8.81 14.29
N MET A 109 -2.38 8.80 14.74
CA MET A 109 -2.01 8.56 16.14
C MET A 109 -2.56 9.64 17.06
N VAL A 110 -2.37 10.92 16.72
CA VAL A 110 -2.88 12.04 17.50
C VAL A 110 -4.40 11.97 17.61
N LEU A 111 -5.10 11.74 16.49
CA LEU A 111 -6.55 11.61 16.49
C LEU A 111 -7.05 10.40 17.29
N ALA A 112 -6.36 9.24 17.19
CA ALA A 112 -6.71 8.05 17.95
C ALA A 112 -6.57 8.28 19.47
N LEU A 113 -5.45 8.86 19.92
CA LEU A 113 -5.20 9.18 21.32
C LEU A 113 -6.17 10.24 21.85
N ALA A 114 -6.55 11.22 21.03
CA ALA A 114 -7.54 12.21 21.38
C ALA A 114 -8.93 11.57 21.57
N LEU A 115 -9.36 10.74 20.62
CA LEU A 115 -10.65 10.04 20.68
C LEU A 115 -10.75 9.02 21.82
N ASP A 116 -9.65 8.37 22.17
CA ASP A 116 -9.58 7.42 23.26
C ASP A 116 -9.91 8.07 24.62
N ARG A 117 -9.60 9.36 24.77
CA ARG A 117 -9.87 10.16 25.98
C ARG A 117 -11.28 10.75 26.04
N VAL A 118 -12.07 10.67 24.96
CA VAL A 118 -13.43 11.24 24.92
C VAL A 118 -14.42 10.25 25.53
N PRO A 119 -15.00 10.53 26.73
CA PRO A 119 -15.84 9.56 27.43
C PRO A 119 -17.24 9.42 26.82
N ARG A 120 -17.78 10.47 26.20
CA ARG A 120 -19.10 10.49 25.58
C ARG A 120 -19.05 11.19 24.23
N GLY A 121 -19.79 10.65 23.23
CA GLY A 121 -19.84 11.24 21.89
C GLY A 121 -18.69 10.86 20.95
N SER A 122 -17.74 10.02 21.37
CA SER A 122 -16.61 9.56 20.52
C SER A 122 -17.06 8.94 19.20
N GLY A 123 -18.25 8.33 19.15
CA GLY A 123 -18.84 7.77 17.94
C GLY A 123 -19.11 8.82 16.86
N LEU A 124 -19.69 9.97 17.24
CA LEU A 124 -19.95 11.07 16.30
C LEU A 124 -18.64 11.65 15.73
N PHE A 125 -17.67 11.95 16.59
CA PHE A 125 -16.37 12.44 16.14
C PHE A 125 -15.65 11.41 15.25
N ARG A 126 -15.69 10.13 15.58
CA ARG A 126 -15.14 9.06 14.74
C ARG A 126 -15.80 9.03 13.37
N THR A 127 -17.13 9.13 13.31
CA THR A 127 -17.86 9.15 12.04
C THR A 127 -17.47 10.36 11.20
N LEU A 128 -17.39 11.56 11.77
CA LEU A 128 -16.99 12.77 11.05
C LEU A 128 -15.54 12.69 10.55
N LEU A 129 -14.63 12.15 11.34
CA LEU A 129 -13.22 12.02 10.98
C LEU A 129 -12.97 10.95 9.90
N ILE A 130 -13.86 9.96 9.73
CA ILE A 130 -13.77 8.94 8.68
C ILE A 130 -14.28 9.47 7.32
N VAL A 131 -15.08 10.52 7.31
CA VAL A 131 -15.69 11.08 6.08
C VAL A 131 -14.71 11.25 4.93
N PRO A 132 -13.49 11.79 5.09
CA PRO A 132 -12.54 11.92 3.99
C PRO A 132 -12.24 10.60 3.28
N TRP A 133 -12.06 9.54 4.05
CA TRP A 133 -11.73 8.22 3.54
C TRP A 133 -12.91 7.47 2.92
N ALA A 134 -14.14 7.87 3.26
CA ALA A 134 -15.36 7.28 2.71
C ALA A 134 -15.64 7.72 1.26
N PHE A 135 -15.05 8.81 0.79
CA PHE A 135 -15.20 9.25 -0.60
C PHE A 135 -14.27 8.51 -1.56
N PRO A 136 -14.72 8.20 -2.78
CA PRO A 136 -13.83 7.76 -3.85
C PRO A 136 -12.68 8.74 -4.09
N ALA A 137 -11.46 8.22 -4.28
CA ALA A 137 -10.27 9.04 -4.48
C ALA A 137 -10.41 10.03 -5.65
N ILE A 138 -11.12 9.64 -6.70
CA ILE A 138 -11.41 10.49 -7.86
C ILE A 138 -12.23 11.74 -7.49
N ILE A 139 -13.28 11.57 -6.68
CA ILE A 139 -14.12 12.71 -6.23
C ILE A 139 -13.28 13.62 -5.34
N THR A 140 -12.52 13.06 -4.42
CA THR A 140 -11.62 13.81 -3.55
C THR A 140 -10.60 14.62 -4.35
N ALA A 141 -9.96 14.00 -5.36
CA ALA A 141 -8.97 14.68 -6.18
C ALA A 141 -9.57 15.87 -6.95
N PHE A 142 -10.72 15.67 -7.62
CA PHE A 142 -11.38 16.77 -8.35
C PHE A 142 -11.88 17.87 -7.41
N SER A 143 -12.45 17.52 -6.24
CA SER A 143 -12.89 18.53 -5.26
C SER A 143 -11.72 19.40 -4.80
N TRP A 144 -10.59 18.78 -4.45
CA TRP A 144 -9.39 19.52 -4.07
C TRP A 144 -8.80 20.33 -5.23
N LYS A 145 -8.82 19.81 -6.46
CA LYS A 145 -8.38 20.55 -7.64
C LYS A 145 -9.22 21.81 -7.87
N TRP A 146 -10.52 21.75 -7.58
CA TRP A 146 -11.42 22.90 -7.62
C TRP A 146 -11.16 23.89 -6.48
N ILE A 147 -11.04 23.40 -5.27
CA ILE A 147 -10.74 24.22 -4.07
C ILE A 147 -9.41 24.97 -4.22
N LEU A 148 -8.43 24.34 -4.86
CA LEU A 148 -7.07 24.86 -5.03
C LEU A 148 -6.84 25.59 -6.36
N ASN A 149 -7.87 25.76 -7.19
CA ASN A 149 -7.72 26.44 -8.47
C ASN A 149 -7.24 27.89 -8.26
N ASP A 150 -6.18 28.29 -8.98
CA ASP A 150 -5.51 29.58 -8.84
C ASP A 150 -6.37 30.78 -9.28
N VAL A 151 -7.38 30.56 -10.14
CA VAL A 151 -8.25 31.63 -10.68
C VAL A 151 -9.51 31.81 -9.83
N TYR A 152 -10.22 30.72 -9.52
CA TYR A 152 -11.54 30.76 -8.87
C TYR A 152 -11.63 29.90 -7.60
N GLY A 153 -10.54 29.25 -7.20
CA GLY A 153 -10.54 28.33 -6.06
C GLY A 153 -10.75 29.03 -4.72
N PHE A 154 -11.46 28.35 -3.83
CA PHE A 154 -11.77 28.91 -2.50
C PHE A 154 -10.49 29.20 -1.69
N LEU A 155 -9.53 28.27 -1.66
CA LEU A 155 -8.36 28.38 -0.78
C LEU A 155 -7.40 29.50 -1.21
N PRO A 156 -6.97 29.65 -2.49
CA PRO A 156 -6.15 30.77 -2.92
C PRO A 156 -6.81 32.13 -2.65
N ASN A 157 -8.11 32.25 -2.92
CA ASN A 157 -8.84 33.49 -2.65
C ASN A 157 -8.92 33.81 -1.14
N LEU A 158 -9.13 32.81 -0.30
CA LEU A 158 -9.12 32.98 1.16
C LEU A 158 -7.75 33.43 1.66
N LEU A 159 -6.67 32.80 1.22
CA LEU A 159 -5.30 33.15 1.62
C LEU A 159 -4.94 34.57 1.18
N THR A 160 -5.36 34.99 -0.02
CA THR A 160 -5.16 36.34 -0.52
C THR A 160 -5.98 37.36 0.28
N SER A 161 -7.24 37.07 0.63
CA SER A 161 -8.08 37.95 1.43
C SER A 161 -7.56 38.17 2.86
N LEU A 162 -6.86 37.15 3.39
CA LEU A 162 -6.19 37.23 4.69
C LEU A 162 -4.81 37.90 4.63
N GLY A 163 -4.36 38.33 3.44
CA GLY A 163 -3.05 38.95 3.24
C GLY A 163 -1.86 37.99 3.41
N LEU A 164 -2.10 36.69 3.35
CA LEU A 164 -1.07 35.66 3.55
C LEU A 164 -0.31 35.32 2.27
N THR A 165 -0.88 35.65 1.11
CA THR A 165 -0.27 35.40 -0.21
C THR A 165 -0.65 36.48 -1.22
N ASP A 166 0.18 36.60 -2.27
CA ASP A 166 -0.15 37.47 -3.41
C ASP A 166 -1.29 36.88 -4.27
N LYS A 167 -1.96 37.73 -5.03
CA LYS A 167 -2.90 37.30 -6.06
C LYS A 167 -2.15 36.43 -7.07
N ASN A 168 -2.74 35.30 -7.47
CA ASN A 168 -2.21 34.31 -8.41
C ASN A 168 -1.28 33.24 -7.85
N MET A 169 -1.42 32.86 -6.59
CA MET A 169 -0.68 31.72 -6.03
C MET A 169 -1.19 30.40 -6.63
N ALA A 170 -0.47 29.89 -7.63
CA ALA A 170 -0.76 28.58 -8.24
C ALA A 170 -0.20 27.45 -7.34
N LEU A 171 -0.99 27.02 -6.35
CA LEU A 171 -0.56 25.99 -5.39
C LEU A 171 -0.22 24.66 -6.04
N LEU A 172 -0.96 24.24 -7.06
CA LEU A 172 -0.73 23.03 -7.85
C LEU A 172 0.07 23.28 -9.13
N GLY A 173 0.22 24.54 -9.55
CA GLY A 173 0.99 24.94 -10.73
C GLY A 173 2.44 25.27 -10.46
N ASN A 174 2.82 25.50 -9.20
CA ASN A 174 4.19 25.84 -8.82
C ASN A 174 5.00 24.55 -8.52
N PRO A 175 6.18 24.35 -9.19
CA PRO A 175 7.03 23.18 -8.96
C PRO A 175 7.50 22.97 -7.51
N GLU A 176 7.58 24.04 -6.73
CA GLU A 176 8.07 23.98 -5.33
C GLU A 176 6.97 23.54 -4.35
N THR A 177 5.72 23.89 -4.62
CA THR A 177 4.59 23.65 -3.70
C THR A 177 3.76 22.43 -4.05
N THR A 178 3.67 22.05 -5.33
CA THR A 178 2.76 21.02 -5.84
C THR A 178 2.84 19.71 -5.08
N LEU A 179 4.04 19.17 -4.88
CA LEU A 179 4.22 17.88 -4.19
C LEU A 179 3.77 17.98 -2.72
N TRP A 180 4.09 19.09 -2.03
CA TRP A 180 3.73 19.27 -0.63
C TRP A 180 2.23 19.45 -0.43
N VAL A 181 1.58 20.20 -1.32
CA VAL A 181 0.12 20.38 -1.31
C VAL A 181 -0.58 19.03 -1.56
N ALA A 182 -0.13 18.29 -2.56
CA ALA A 182 -0.66 16.96 -2.82
C ALA A 182 -0.44 16.00 -1.64
N LEU A 183 0.72 16.06 -0.97
CA LEU A 183 1.02 15.31 0.25
C LEU A 183 0.06 15.64 1.39
N LEU A 184 -0.22 16.91 1.65
CA LEU A 184 -1.16 17.32 2.70
C LEU A 184 -2.56 16.76 2.44
N ILE A 185 -3.02 16.79 1.18
CA ILE A 185 -4.31 16.20 0.78
C ILE A 185 -4.30 14.69 1.03
N ASN A 186 -3.23 14.01 0.62
CA ASN A 186 -3.11 12.55 0.81
C ASN A 186 -3.00 12.16 2.29
N ILE A 187 -2.35 12.98 3.11
CA ILE A 187 -2.30 12.77 4.57
C ILE A 187 -3.69 12.92 5.17
N TRP A 188 -4.41 14.00 4.85
CA TRP A 188 -5.77 14.21 5.29
C TRP A 188 -6.70 13.06 4.87
N PHE A 189 -6.60 12.60 3.62
CA PHE A 189 -7.38 11.48 3.10
C PHE A 189 -7.07 10.14 3.79
N GLY A 190 -5.80 9.87 4.09
CA GLY A 190 -5.36 8.57 4.59
C GLY A 190 -5.27 8.43 6.11
N ALA A 191 -5.17 9.52 6.86
CA ALA A 191 -5.03 9.52 8.32
C ALA A 191 -6.18 8.81 9.06
N PRO A 192 -7.46 8.89 8.61
CA PRO A 192 -8.57 8.20 9.28
C PRO A 192 -8.37 6.68 9.36
N MET A 193 -7.73 6.06 8.38
CA MET A 193 -7.44 4.63 8.41
C MET A 193 -6.51 4.27 9.57
N PHE A 194 -5.43 5.03 9.77
CA PHE A 194 -4.53 4.86 10.91
C PHE A 194 -5.27 5.12 12.23
N MET A 195 -6.04 6.20 12.30
CA MET A 195 -6.83 6.56 13.48
C MET A 195 -7.74 5.41 13.95
N VAL A 196 -8.53 4.83 13.05
CA VAL A 196 -9.49 3.77 13.40
C VAL A 196 -8.80 2.52 13.91
N ASN A 197 -7.74 2.09 13.21
CA ASN A 197 -7.02 0.87 13.58
C ASN A 197 -6.23 1.05 14.89
N ILE A 198 -5.58 2.20 15.07
CA ILE A 198 -4.85 2.52 16.30
C ILE A 198 -5.85 2.64 17.46
N LEU A 199 -6.97 3.35 17.29
CA LEU A 199 -8.00 3.46 18.33
C LEU A 199 -8.56 2.09 18.73
N SER A 200 -8.75 1.19 17.77
CA SER A 200 -9.19 -0.18 18.05
C SER A 200 -8.14 -0.95 18.85
N ALA A 201 -6.86 -0.80 18.51
CA ALA A 201 -5.77 -1.40 19.25
C ALA A 201 -5.61 -0.83 20.67
N LEU A 202 -5.78 0.50 20.84
CA LEU A 202 -5.73 1.12 22.18
C LEU A 202 -6.77 0.53 23.15
N LYS A 203 -7.96 0.21 22.64
CA LYS A 203 -9.05 -0.38 23.45
C LYS A 203 -8.80 -1.82 23.90
N THR A 204 -7.80 -2.49 23.37
CA THR A 204 -7.41 -3.85 23.80
C THR A 204 -6.43 -3.83 24.97
N ILE A 205 -5.89 -2.67 25.34
CA ILE A 205 -4.94 -2.54 26.46
C ILE A 205 -5.71 -2.57 27.79
N PRO A 206 -5.38 -3.50 28.70
CA PRO A 206 -6.03 -3.56 30.00
C PRO A 206 -5.80 -2.27 30.82
N GLN A 207 -6.87 -1.70 31.35
CA GLN A 207 -6.84 -0.47 32.15
C GLN A 207 -5.95 -0.61 33.39
N GLU A 208 -5.91 -1.81 33.96
CA GLU A 208 -5.12 -2.16 35.14
C GLU A 208 -3.63 -1.88 34.96
N GLN A 209 -3.09 -2.02 33.75
CA GLN A 209 -1.69 -1.72 33.47
C GLN A 209 -1.38 -0.22 33.61
N TYR A 210 -2.32 0.63 33.20
CA TYR A 210 -2.17 2.07 33.36
C TYR A 210 -2.31 2.49 34.83
N GLU A 211 -3.21 1.86 35.55
CA GLU A 211 -3.43 2.12 36.97
C GLU A 211 -2.24 1.69 37.84
N ALA A 212 -1.69 0.49 37.60
CA ALA A 212 -0.48 0.04 38.27
C ALA A 212 0.71 0.99 37.99
N ALA A 213 0.92 1.38 36.74
CA ALA A 213 1.98 2.32 36.39
C ALA A 213 1.80 3.71 37.01
N MET A 214 0.54 4.15 37.27
CA MET A 214 0.29 5.39 38.00
C MET A 214 0.65 5.28 39.47
N VAL A 215 0.38 4.13 40.10
CA VAL A 215 0.77 3.86 41.49
C VAL A 215 2.30 3.85 41.62
N ASP A 216 3.00 3.30 40.60
CA ASP A 216 4.47 3.30 40.53
C ASP A 216 5.07 4.68 40.18
N GLY A 217 4.26 5.72 40.01
CA GLY A 217 4.69 7.08 39.75
C GLY A 217 5.11 7.34 38.29
N ALA A 218 4.74 6.47 37.34
CA ALA A 218 5.08 6.66 35.94
C ALA A 218 4.38 7.88 35.32
N SER A 219 5.16 8.75 34.68
CA SER A 219 4.68 9.91 33.95
C SER A 219 3.83 9.52 32.73
N GLY A 220 3.04 10.47 32.20
CA GLY A 220 2.23 10.24 30.99
C GLY A 220 3.05 9.80 29.79
N TRP A 221 4.26 10.34 29.62
CA TRP A 221 5.20 9.96 28.56
C TRP A 221 5.74 8.53 28.75
N GLN A 222 6.06 8.15 29.99
CA GLN A 222 6.52 6.78 30.31
C GLN A 222 5.42 5.77 30.01
N ARG A 223 4.17 6.03 30.42
CA ARG A 223 3.01 5.18 30.12
C ARG A 223 2.78 5.07 28.61
N PHE A 224 2.84 6.17 27.87
CA PHE A 224 2.75 6.14 26.40
C PHE A 224 3.88 5.30 25.79
N ARG A 225 5.13 5.53 26.19
CA ARG A 225 6.31 4.88 25.58
C ARG A 225 6.39 3.39 25.90
N PHE A 226 6.11 3.01 27.15
CA PHE A 226 6.37 1.64 27.64
C PHE A 226 5.10 0.75 27.68
N ILE A 227 3.90 1.32 27.79
CA ILE A 227 2.65 0.56 27.77
C ILE A 227 1.99 0.72 26.40
N THR A 228 1.54 1.92 26.06
CA THR A 228 0.73 2.16 24.85
C THR A 228 1.47 1.72 23.59
N LEU A 229 2.64 2.30 23.31
CA LEU A 229 3.37 2.02 22.09
C LEU A 229 3.82 0.56 21.98
N THR A 230 4.15 -0.06 23.10
CA THR A 230 4.54 -1.47 23.16
C THR A 230 3.40 -2.41 22.76
N HIS A 231 2.17 -2.10 23.17
CA HIS A 231 1.00 -2.93 22.84
C HIS A 231 0.57 -2.75 21.38
N ILE A 232 0.59 -1.53 20.85
CA ILE A 232 0.07 -1.25 19.51
C ILE A 232 1.13 -1.36 18.40
N ARG A 233 2.41 -1.62 18.72
CA ARG A 233 3.53 -1.62 17.76
C ARG A 233 3.33 -2.59 16.59
N GLU A 234 2.74 -3.76 16.84
CA GLU A 234 2.50 -4.78 15.81
C GLU A 234 1.42 -4.32 14.83
N VAL A 235 0.34 -3.76 15.36
CA VAL A 235 -0.74 -3.16 14.55
C VAL A 235 -0.19 -2.02 13.70
N ILE A 236 0.62 -1.13 14.28
CA ILE A 236 1.27 -0.04 13.55
C ILE A 236 2.20 -0.61 12.47
N GLY A 237 3.03 -1.59 12.80
CA GLY A 237 3.95 -2.21 11.86
C GLY A 237 3.22 -2.80 10.64
N LEU A 238 2.16 -3.56 10.88
CA LEU A 238 1.33 -4.12 9.81
C LEU A 238 0.66 -3.04 8.97
N LEU A 239 0.09 -2.02 9.61
CA LEU A 239 -0.55 -0.90 8.92
C LEU A 239 0.45 -0.14 8.04
N VAL A 240 1.64 0.14 8.55
CA VAL A 240 2.71 0.82 7.80
C VAL A 240 3.08 0.02 6.55
N ILE A 241 3.22 -1.32 6.65
CA ILE A 241 3.55 -2.16 5.50
C ILE A 241 2.43 -2.11 4.45
N LEU A 242 1.18 -2.35 4.86
CA LEU A 242 0.04 -2.36 3.95
C LEU A 242 -0.15 -1.00 3.28
N ARG A 243 -0.07 0.08 4.05
CA ARG A 243 -0.20 1.44 3.51
C ARG A 243 0.96 1.83 2.61
N THR A 244 2.17 1.37 2.91
CA THR A 244 3.33 1.62 2.03
C THR A 244 3.09 1.04 0.64
N ILE A 245 2.63 -0.20 0.56
CA ILE A 245 2.30 -0.84 -0.72
C ILE A 245 1.18 -0.05 -1.44
N TRP A 246 0.13 0.36 -0.74
CA TRP A 246 -0.98 1.10 -1.34
C TRP A 246 -0.60 2.50 -1.81
N VAL A 247 0.15 3.25 -1.00
CA VAL A 247 0.55 4.63 -1.33
C VAL A 247 1.61 4.64 -2.43
N PHE A 248 2.51 3.65 -2.46
CA PHE A 248 3.50 3.53 -3.52
C PHE A 248 2.87 3.23 -4.88
N ASN A 249 1.78 2.45 -4.91
CA ASN A 249 1.00 2.16 -6.11
C ASN A 249 -0.08 3.21 -6.41
N ASN A 250 -0.20 4.26 -5.59
CA ASN A 250 -1.26 5.25 -5.79
C ASN A 250 -1.02 6.04 -7.08
N PHE A 251 -1.94 5.88 -8.03
CA PHE A 251 -1.98 6.59 -9.30
C PHE A 251 -3.06 7.67 -9.27
N ASP A 252 -4.29 7.29 -8.91
CA ASP A 252 -5.49 8.07 -9.18
C ASP A 252 -5.45 9.47 -8.56
N MET A 253 -5.21 9.56 -7.26
CA MET A 253 -5.27 10.85 -6.57
C MET A 253 -4.22 11.82 -7.10
N LEU A 254 -2.97 11.39 -7.21
CA LEU A 254 -1.87 12.26 -7.62
C LEU A 254 -1.96 12.64 -9.10
N PHE A 255 -2.30 11.67 -9.97
CA PHE A 255 -2.50 11.93 -11.39
C PHE A 255 -3.65 12.89 -11.67
N LEU A 256 -4.79 12.73 -11.00
CA LEU A 256 -5.95 13.59 -11.18
C LEU A 256 -5.73 15.00 -10.64
N LEU A 257 -4.93 15.16 -9.59
CA LEU A 257 -4.56 16.46 -9.04
C LEU A 257 -3.60 17.21 -9.97
N THR A 258 -2.54 16.56 -10.47
CA THR A 258 -1.37 17.22 -11.05
C THR A 258 -1.00 16.74 -12.46
N GLY A 259 -1.46 15.54 -12.88
CA GLY A 259 -1.02 14.90 -14.12
C GLY A 259 0.45 14.48 -14.12
N GLY A 260 1.13 14.51 -12.97
CA GLY A 260 2.58 14.29 -12.85
C GLY A 260 3.41 15.58 -12.88
N GLY A 261 2.78 16.73 -13.21
CA GLY A 261 3.42 18.05 -13.32
C GLY A 261 3.46 18.86 -12.03
N PRO A 262 3.97 20.09 -12.11
CA PRO A 262 4.71 20.66 -13.24
C PRO A 262 6.14 20.11 -13.33
N GLY A 263 6.66 19.94 -14.54
CA GLY A 263 8.05 19.53 -14.77
C GLY A 263 8.45 18.21 -14.09
N GLU A 264 7.60 17.19 -14.14
CA GLU A 264 7.80 15.86 -13.54
C GLU A 264 7.92 15.85 -11.99
N ARG A 265 7.60 16.96 -11.31
CA ARG A 265 7.77 17.11 -9.86
C ARG A 265 6.87 16.18 -9.04
N THR A 266 5.79 15.68 -9.63
CA THR A 266 4.86 14.74 -9.01
C THR A 266 4.72 13.44 -9.81
N THR A 267 5.61 13.20 -10.76
CA THR A 267 5.62 11.96 -11.54
C THR A 267 6.19 10.83 -10.67
N THR A 268 5.30 9.99 -10.14
CA THR A 268 5.65 8.74 -9.47
C THR A 268 5.82 7.61 -10.50
N LEU A 269 6.38 6.45 -10.10
CA LEU A 269 6.53 5.30 -11.00
C LEU A 269 5.23 4.84 -11.66
N PRO A 270 4.07 4.75 -10.96
CA PRO A 270 2.79 4.45 -11.63
C PRO A 270 2.40 5.49 -12.67
N ILE A 271 2.63 6.78 -12.39
CA ILE A 271 2.33 7.86 -13.34
C ILE A 271 3.30 7.79 -14.53
N PHE A 272 4.57 7.54 -14.28
CA PHE A 272 5.58 7.37 -15.32
C PHE A 272 5.25 6.18 -16.23
N ALA A 273 4.90 5.02 -15.66
CA ALA A 273 4.46 3.86 -16.44
C ALA A 273 3.24 4.17 -17.31
N TYR A 274 2.28 4.92 -16.79
CA TYR A 274 1.11 5.37 -17.55
C TYR A 274 1.50 6.32 -18.69
N GLN A 275 2.37 7.27 -18.44
CA GLN A 275 2.86 8.22 -19.47
C GLN A 275 3.58 7.48 -20.58
N GLU A 276 4.48 6.55 -20.27
CA GLU A 276 5.18 5.72 -21.27
C GLU A 276 4.19 4.86 -22.09
N GLY A 277 3.29 4.15 -21.40
CA GLY A 277 2.36 3.22 -22.06
C GLY A 277 1.26 3.91 -22.84
N TRP A 278 0.66 4.95 -22.27
CA TRP A 278 -0.53 5.58 -22.84
C TRP A 278 -0.21 6.82 -23.68
N ASN A 279 0.61 7.75 -23.17
CA ASN A 279 0.92 8.98 -23.90
C ASN A 279 1.94 8.72 -25.01
N LEU A 280 3.03 8.02 -24.70
CA LEU A 280 4.09 7.70 -25.64
C LEU A 280 3.85 6.41 -26.45
N ARG A 281 2.79 5.67 -26.08
CA ARG A 281 2.40 4.41 -26.71
C ARG A 281 3.43 3.27 -26.62
N GLN A 282 4.44 3.39 -25.75
CA GLN A 282 5.52 2.43 -25.56
C GLN A 282 5.16 1.40 -24.49
N LEU A 283 4.34 0.41 -24.86
CA LEU A 283 3.85 -0.60 -23.93
C LEU A 283 4.97 -1.48 -23.36
N GLY A 284 6.02 -1.77 -24.17
CA GLY A 284 7.19 -2.51 -23.70
C GLY A 284 7.91 -1.82 -22.54
N VAL A 285 8.18 -0.51 -22.69
CA VAL A 285 8.83 0.31 -21.66
C VAL A 285 7.92 0.43 -20.42
N ALA A 286 6.63 0.73 -20.59
CA ALA A 286 5.67 0.80 -19.49
C ALA A 286 5.59 -0.52 -18.70
N SER A 287 5.61 -1.65 -19.39
CA SER A 287 5.66 -2.97 -18.79
C SER A 287 6.95 -3.17 -17.97
N THR A 288 8.09 -2.71 -18.50
CA THR A 288 9.37 -2.77 -17.77
C THR A 288 9.32 -1.96 -16.47
N VAL A 289 8.79 -0.74 -16.50
CA VAL A 289 8.58 0.08 -15.29
C VAL A 289 7.71 -0.66 -14.28
N THR A 290 6.60 -1.26 -14.73
CA THR A 290 5.67 -2.00 -13.87
C THR A 290 6.31 -3.23 -13.25
N ILE A 291 7.15 -3.96 -13.99
CA ILE A 291 7.90 -5.11 -13.45
C ILE A 291 8.95 -4.69 -12.43
N LEU A 292 9.71 -3.62 -12.70
CA LEU A 292 10.66 -3.08 -11.71
C LEU A 292 9.95 -2.60 -10.43
N LEU A 293 8.80 -1.94 -10.57
CA LEU A 293 7.95 -1.55 -9.45
C LEU A 293 7.48 -2.77 -8.66
N LEU A 294 7.00 -3.82 -9.33
CA LEU A 294 6.57 -5.07 -8.70
C LEU A 294 7.72 -5.71 -7.91
N ILE A 295 8.91 -5.83 -8.51
CA ILE A 295 10.09 -6.40 -7.86
C ILE A 295 10.45 -5.57 -6.62
N PHE A 296 10.48 -4.25 -6.73
CA PHE A 296 10.76 -3.36 -5.61
C PHE A 296 9.78 -3.57 -4.45
N LEU A 297 8.48 -3.61 -4.72
CA LEU A 297 7.45 -3.84 -3.70
C LEU A 297 7.53 -5.23 -3.08
N LEU A 298 7.86 -6.26 -3.86
CA LEU A 298 8.05 -7.62 -3.32
C LEU A 298 9.26 -7.67 -2.37
N VAL A 299 10.38 -7.04 -2.73
CA VAL A 299 11.57 -6.95 -1.85
C VAL A 299 11.23 -6.19 -0.58
N LEU A 300 10.54 -5.06 -0.69
CA LEU A 300 10.11 -4.26 0.45
C LEU A 300 9.17 -5.05 1.36
N ALA A 301 8.14 -5.70 0.79
CA ALA A 301 7.18 -6.52 1.54
C ALA A 301 7.88 -7.67 2.26
N PHE A 302 8.75 -8.40 1.56
CA PHE A 302 9.51 -9.51 2.15
C PHE A 302 10.38 -9.05 3.32
N GLY A 303 11.12 -7.95 3.14
CA GLY A 303 11.94 -7.37 4.20
C GLY A 303 11.11 -6.94 5.42
N ALA A 304 9.99 -6.30 5.17
CA ALA A 304 9.09 -5.82 6.21
C ALA A 304 8.43 -6.97 7.00
N PHE A 305 7.93 -8.01 6.31
CA PHE A 305 7.37 -9.18 6.98
C PHE A 305 8.44 -9.96 7.78
N ARG A 306 9.67 -10.04 7.25
CA ARG A 306 10.76 -10.65 8.00
C ARG A 306 11.10 -9.90 9.29
N MET A 307 10.98 -8.57 9.26
CA MET A 307 11.15 -7.73 10.45
C MET A 307 10.04 -7.94 11.47
N LEU A 308 8.76 -7.99 11.04
CA LEU A 308 7.62 -8.26 11.93
C LEU A 308 7.75 -9.62 12.62
N ASN A 309 8.06 -10.67 11.86
CA ASN A 309 8.24 -12.03 12.41
C ASN A 309 9.37 -12.12 13.45
N ARG A 310 10.38 -11.26 13.38
CA ARG A 310 11.40 -11.16 14.43
C ARG A 310 10.85 -10.56 15.72
N TRP A 311 10.04 -9.51 15.62
CA TRP A 311 9.42 -8.87 16.78
C TRP A 311 8.43 -9.78 17.52
N GLU A 312 7.71 -10.65 16.80
CA GLU A 312 6.85 -11.68 17.42
C GLU A 312 7.68 -12.71 18.19
N LYS A 313 8.78 -13.18 17.63
CA LYS A 313 9.65 -14.17 18.29
C LYS A 313 10.37 -13.66 19.54
N GLU A 314 10.59 -12.37 19.66
CA GLU A 314 11.19 -11.76 20.85
C GLU A 314 10.20 -11.64 22.03
N ARG A 315 8.92 -11.95 21.82
CA ARG A 315 7.85 -11.90 22.85
C ARG A 315 7.41 -13.27 23.36
N GLY A 316 7.66 -14.34 22.63
CA GLY A 316 7.32 -15.70 23.04
C GLY A 316 8.54 -16.42 23.67
#